data_144be3f98913cf01e50a9b5a33ec368e
#
_entry.id   144be3f98913cf01e50a9b5a33ec368e
#
_cell.length_a   1.000
_cell.length_b   1.000
_cell.length_c   1.000
_cell.angle_alpha   90.00
_cell.angle_beta   90.00
_cell.angle_gamma   90.00
#
_symmetry.space_group_name_H-M   'P 1'
#
loop_
_entity.id
_entity.type
_entity.pdbx_description
1 polymer ?
#
loop_
_entity_poly.entity_id
_entity_poly.type
_entity_poly.pdbx_seq_one_letter_code
_entity_poly.pdbx_strand_id
1 'polypeptide(L)'
;MVLHLRGGKPVIYLYPENDNSNISVNIHMNKDDGKITSIYPVIKGNDKNTWIVKANKNGEIFYNDRKHYYLFWECLFNKEFVIDEGFVINGQKCYEFFEEKLQYLGLNEREANDFITYWCPKMEHSKYVAIKFQDEDYDKRVPLTVEPKPDSIKRIFMTFKLLDEQISIPAQNLEKYKIEERKGFFVLEWGGAQACC
;
A
#
# COMPACT_ATOMS: atom_id res chain seq x y z
N MET A 1 9.79 -23.89 -11.13
CA MET A 1 9.48 -23.33 -9.79
C MET A 1 8.88 -21.95 -10.01
N VAL A 2 7.60 -21.77 -9.73
CA VAL A 2 6.97 -20.44 -9.90
C VAL A 2 7.40 -19.60 -8.69
N LEU A 3 8.22 -18.58 -8.94
CA LEU A 3 8.57 -17.59 -7.93
C LEU A 3 7.32 -16.72 -7.65
N HIS A 4 6.83 -16.76 -6.43
CA HIS A 4 5.74 -15.90 -6.00
C HIS A 4 6.30 -14.69 -5.26
N LEU A 5 6.03 -13.49 -5.77
CA LEU A 5 6.33 -12.24 -5.08
C LEU A 5 5.28 -11.99 -3.99
N ARG A 6 5.70 -11.86 -2.74
CA ARG A 6 4.78 -11.53 -1.65
C ARG A 6 4.47 -10.05 -1.62
N GLY A 7 3.21 -9.68 -1.87
CA GLY A 7 2.67 -8.36 -1.55
C GLY A 7 2.47 -8.26 -0.04
N GLY A 8 3.34 -7.49 0.60
CA GLY A 8 3.37 -7.36 2.05
C GLY A 8 2.64 -6.11 2.54
N LYS A 9 1.84 -6.29 3.56
CA LYS A 9 1.15 -5.25 4.33
C LYS A 9 0.44 -4.14 3.51
N PRO A 10 -0.34 -4.44 2.46
CA PRO A 10 -1.30 -3.45 2.00
C PRO A 10 -2.30 -3.13 3.11
N VAL A 11 -2.46 -1.84 3.40
CA VAL A 11 -3.41 -1.32 4.39
C VAL A 11 -4.26 -0.21 3.77
N ILE A 12 -5.54 -0.21 4.07
CA ILE A 12 -6.52 0.72 3.52
C ILE A 12 -7.07 1.58 4.65
N TYR A 13 -6.84 2.88 4.58
CA TYR A 13 -7.39 3.90 5.47
C TYR A 13 -8.62 4.52 4.85
N LEU A 14 -9.65 4.75 5.66
CA LEU A 14 -10.92 5.32 5.25
C LEU A 14 -11.15 6.63 6.01
N TYR A 15 -11.33 7.71 5.29
CA TYR A 15 -11.59 9.05 5.84
C TYR A 15 -12.89 9.60 5.24
N PRO A 16 -14.08 9.12 5.68
CA PRO A 16 -15.34 9.64 5.20
C PRO A 16 -15.56 11.08 5.66
N GLU A 17 -16.40 11.82 4.95
CA GLU A 17 -16.75 13.18 5.30
C GLU A 17 -17.53 13.27 6.62
N ASN A 18 -18.33 12.25 6.92
CA ASN A 18 -19.16 12.18 8.11
C ASN A 18 -18.81 10.99 9.01
N ASP A 19 -19.00 11.16 10.31
CA ASP A 19 -18.85 10.07 11.27
C ASP A 19 -19.95 8.99 11.09
N ASN A 20 -19.65 7.76 11.51
CA ASN A 20 -20.53 6.59 11.39
C ASN A 20 -20.97 6.24 9.96
N SER A 21 -20.19 6.64 8.95
CA SER A 21 -20.44 6.29 7.55
C SER A 21 -20.36 4.79 7.32
N ASN A 22 -21.36 4.22 6.67
CA ASN A 22 -21.32 2.82 6.23
C ASN A 22 -20.54 2.73 4.93
N ILE A 23 -19.52 1.89 4.91
CA ILE A 23 -18.60 1.76 3.76
C ILE A 23 -18.41 0.27 3.46
N SER A 24 -18.54 -0.08 2.18
CA SER A 24 -18.15 -1.37 1.63
C SER A 24 -16.80 -1.23 0.94
N VAL A 25 -15.86 -2.11 1.26
CA VAL A 25 -14.52 -2.14 0.64
C VAL A 25 -14.29 -3.53 0.10
N ASN A 26 -14.14 -3.65 -1.20
CA ASN A 26 -13.85 -4.90 -1.89
C ASN A 26 -12.47 -4.85 -2.52
N ILE A 27 -11.66 -5.87 -2.26
CA ILE A 27 -10.40 -6.12 -2.96
C ILE A 27 -10.58 -7.33 -3.86
N HIS A 28 -10.13 -7.21 -5.11
CA HIS A 28 -10.18 -8.29 -6.07
C HIS A 28 -8.80 -8.58 -6.61
N MET A 29 -8.52 -9.86 -6.85
CA MET A 29 -7.30 -10.31 -7.52
C MET A 29 -7.66 -11.42 -8.49
N ASN A 30 -7.31 -11.23 -9.76
CA ASN A 30 -7.50 -12.27 -10.76
C ASN A 30 -6.58 -13.45 -10.48
N LYS A 31 -7.02 -14.66 -10.77
CA LYS A 31 -6.23 -15.90 -10.55
C LYS A 31 -4.91 -15.90 -11.32
N ASP A 32 -4.86 -15.25 -12.47
CA ASP A 32 -3.65 -15.14 -13.29
C ASP A 32 -2.62 -14.17 -12.70
N ASP A 33 -3.06 -13.21 -11.87
CA ASP A 33 -2.19 -12.22 -11.23
C ASP A 33 -1.71 -12.65 -9.85
N GLY A 34 -2.46 -13.56 -9.19
CA GLY A 34 -2.07 -14.03 -7.88
C GLY A 34 -3.22 -14.53 -7.01
N LYS A 35 -3.00 -14.49 -5.70
CA LYS A 35 -4.02 -14.84 -4.71
C LYS A 35 -3.87 -14.03 -3.42
N ILE A 36 -5.00 -13.64 -2.83
CA ILE A 36 -5.06 -13.07 -1.48
C ILE A 36 -4.75 -14.16 -0.47
N THR A 37 -3.86 -13.89 0.49
CA THR A 37 -3.39 -14.86 1.49
C THR A 37 -3.81 -14.54 2.91
N SER A 38 -4.02 -13.25 3.22
CA SER A 38 -4.41 -12.80 4.55
C SER A 38 -5.31 -11.59 4.46
N ILE A 39 -6.27 -11.50 5.39
CA ILE A 39 -7.20 -10.39 5.53
C ILE A 39 -7.46 -10.13 7.01
N TYR A 40 -7.38 -8.85 7.43
CA TYR A 40 -7.74 -8.44 8.79
C TYR A 40 -8.37 -7.02 8.79
N PRO A 41 -9.49 -6.79 9.50
CA PRO A 41 -10.29 -7.76 10.26
C PRO A 41 -10.78 -8.93 9.39
N VAL A 42 -10.89 -10.12 9.99
CA VAL A 42 -11.35 -11.31 9.27
C VAL A 42 -12.79 -11.12 8.83
N ILE A 43 -13.04 -11.24 7.52
CA ILE A 43 -14.36 -11.10 6.93
C ILE A 43 -15.20 -12.31 7.29
N LYS A 44 -16.40 -12.07 7.85
CA LYS A 44 -17.38 -13.10 8.13
C LYS A 44 -18.35 -13.25 6.95
N GLY A 45 -18.75 -14.48 6.66
CA GLY A 45 -19.71 -14.77 5.58
C GLY A 45 -19.10 -15.47 4.38
N ASN A 46 -19.82 -15.52 3.26
CA ASN A 46 -19.43 -16.25 2.05
C ASN A 46 -18.47 -15.44 1.16
N ASP A 47 -18.68 -14.13 1.10
CA ASP A 47 -17.72 -13.23 0.43
C ASP A 47 -16.52 -13.02 1.34
N LYS A 48 -15.35 -13.41 0.87
CA LYS A 48 -14.08 -13.34 1.61
C LYS A 48 -13.24 -12.10 1.29
N ASN A 49 -13.73 -11.25 0.38
CA ASN A 49 -12.96 -10.12 -0.15
C ASN A 49 -13.61 -8.76 0.08
N THR A 50 -14.80 -8.73 0.74
CA THR A 50 -15.54 -7.49 0.99
C THR A 50 -15.74 -7.25 2.48
N TRP A 51 -15.20 -6.13 2.98
CA TRP A 51 -15.56 -5.59 4.29
C TRP A 51 -16.79 -4.68 4.18
N ILE A 52 -17.69 -4.79 5.11
CA ILE A 52 -18.78 -3.83 5.34
C ILE A 52 -18.55 -3.25 6.72
N VAL A 53 -18.12 -2.01 6.78
CA VAL A 53 -17.66 -1.36 8.01
C VAL A 53 -18.38 -0.05 8.26
N LYS A 54 -18.28 0.47 9.48
CA LYS A 54 -18.54 1.88 9.79
C LYS A 54 -17.22 2.60 9.96
N ALA A 55 -17.10 3.82 9.43
CA ALA A 55 -15.91 4.63 9.61
C ALA A 55 -16.26 6.06 10.05
N ASN A 56 -15.34 6.68 10.77
CA ASN A 56 -15.39 8.06 11.19
C ASN A 56 -14.40 8.91 10.39
N LYS A 57 -14.67 10.21 10.28
CA LYS A 57 -13.80 11.17 9.58
C LYS A 57 -12.35 11.23 10.09
N ASN A 58 -12.10 10.81 11.34
CA ASN A 58 -10.76 10.71 11.92
C ASN A 58 -10.00 9.42 11.54
N GLY A 59 -10.56 8.59 10.67
CA GLY A 59 -9.96 7.33 10.22
C GLY A 59 -10.21 6.12 11.13
N GLU A 60 -11.03 6.25 12.17
CA GLU A 60 -11.44 5.09 12.97
C GLU A 60 -12.44 4.23 12.19
N ILE A 61 -12.20 2.94 12.15
CA ILE A 61 -13.03 1.93 11.47
C ILE A 61 -13.61 0.98 12.52
N PHE A 62 -14.91 0.73 12.45
CA PHE A 62 -15.61 -0.18 13.36
C PHE A 62 -16.11 -1.40 12.59
N TYR A 63 -15.68 -2.56 13.05
CA TYR A 63 -16.08 -3.85 12.48
C TYR A 63 -16.21 -4.90 13.60
N ASN A 64 -17.35 -5.60 13.68
CA ASN A 64 -17.62 -6.60 14.71
C ASN A 64 -17.34 -6.11 16.15
N ASP A 65 -17.89 -4.95 16.53
CA ASP A 65 -17.75 -4.31 17.85
C ASP A 65 -16.31 -3.99 18.27
N ARG A 66 -15.40 -3.96 17.29
CA ARG A 66 -14.00 -3.57 17.51
C ARG A 66 -13.64 -2.37 16.66
N LYS A 67 -12.73 -1.57 17.23
CA LYS A 67 -12.12 -0.43 16.55
C LYS A 67 -10.83 -0.86 15.87
N HIS A 68 -10.70 -0.43 14.60
CA HIS A 68 -9.52 -0.60 13.77
C HIS A 68 -9.11 0.76 13.20
N TYR A 69 -7.91 0.85 12.66
CA TYR A 69 -7.38 2.07 12.06
C TYR A 69 -7.10 1.95 10.58
N TYR A 70 -7.09 0.72 10.08
CA TYR A 70 -7.02 0.35 8.67
C TYR A 70 -7.58 -1.05 8.46
N LEU A 71 -7.89 -1.35 7.22
CA LEU A 71 -8.14 -2.71 6.75
C LEU A 71 -6.84 -3.25 6.18
N PHE A 72 -6.45 -4.45 6.59
CA PHE A 72 -5.19 -5.07 6.19
C PHE A 72 -5.45 -6.29 5.31
N TRP A 73 -4.57 -6.51 4.31
CA TRP A 73 -4.56 -7.71 3.52
C TRP A 73 -3.14 -8.04 3.02
N GLU A 74 -2.93 -9.27 2.56
CA GLU A 74 -1.70 -9.70 1.90
C GLU A 74 -2.00 -10.63 0.73
N CYS A 75 -1.06 -10.73 -0.20
CA CYS A 75 -1.19 -11.57 -1.38
C CYS A 75 0.13 -12.20 -1.80
N LEU A 76 0.02 -13.16 -2.72
CA LEU A 76 1.13 -13.65 -3.52
C LEU A 76 0.84 -13.29 -4.97
N PHE A 77 1.76 -12.56 -5.60
CA PHE A 77 1.71 -12.26 -7.03
C PHE A 77 2.37 -13.40 -7.82
N ASN A 78 1.80 -13.75 -8.96
CA ASN A 78 2.34 -14.74 -9.89
C ASN A 78 3.44 -14.17 -10.80
N LYS A 79 3.52 -12.83 -10.89
CA LYS A 79 4.51 -12.11 -11.71
C LYS A 79 5.14 -11.00 -10.89
N GLU A 80 6.44 -10.78 -11.10
CA GLU A 80 7.16 -9.69 -10.50
C GLU A 80 6.75 -8.32 -11.08
N PHE A 81 7.05 -7.27 -10.34
CA PHE A 81 7.01 -5.90 -10.82
C PHE A 81 8.39 -5.49 -11.32
N VAL A 82 8.43 -4.73 -12.40
CA VAL A 82 9.69 -4.25 -12.98
C VAL A 82 10.17 -3.01 -12.22
N ILE A 83 11.47 -2.96 -11.92
CA ILE A 83 12.16 -1.78 -11.34
C ILE A 83 13.13 -1.25 -12.42
N ASP A 84 12.59 -0.54 -13.40
CA ASP A 84 13.28 0.06 -14.55
C ASP A 84 13.56 1.56 -14.38
N GLU A 85 12.90 2.18 -13.43
CA GLU A 85 13.11 3.53 -12.92
C GLU A 85 12.93 3.55 -11.40
N GLY A 86 13.30 4.61 -10.72
CA GLY A 86 13.09 4.70 -9.27
C GLY A 86 14.22 5.43 -8.55
N PHE A 87 14.58 4.91 -7.40
CA PHE A 87 15.61 5.46 -6.53
C PHE A 87 16.55 4.34 -6.09
N VAL A 88 17.86 4.64 -6.07
CA VAL A 88 18.85 3.74 -5.48
C VAL A 88 19.47 4.47 -4.29
N ILE A 89 19.24 3.93 -3.10
CA ILE A 89 19.71 4.53 -1.85
C ILE A 89 20.61 3.56 -1.08
N ASN A 90 21.43 4.10 -0.17
CA ASN A 90 22.05 3.28 0.86
C ASN A 90 20.99 2.81 1.84
N GLY A 91 20.98 1.52 2.23
CA GLY A 91 19.96 0.96 3.12
C GLY A 91 19.83 1.71 4.45
N GLN A 92 20.96 2.19 5.04
CA GLN A 92 20.96 2.96 6.28
C GLN A 92 20.25 4.33 6.14
N LYS A 93 20.01 4.80 4.92
CA LYS A 93 19.32 6.05 4.61
C LYS A 93 17.80 5.88 4.35
N CYS A 94 17.29 4.67 4.53
CA CYS A 94 15.88 4.38 4.21
C CYS A 94 14.90 5.19 5.07
N TYR A 95 15.19 5.44 6.33
CA TYR A 95 14.34 6.24 7.23
C TYR A 95 14.22 7.68 6.72
N GLU A 96 15.34 8.37 6.53
CA GLU A 96 15.37 9.74 6.00
C GLU A 96 14.70 9.84 4.62
N PHE A 97 14.97 8.85 3.77
CA PHE A 97 14.38 8.78 2.43
C PHE A 97 12.85 8.70 2.49
N PHE A 98 12.30 7.78 3.30
CA PHE A 98 10.86 7.62 3.38
C PHE A 98 10.17 8.76 4.14
N GLU A 99 10.80 9.34 5.16
CA GLU A 99 10.28 10.55 5.81
C GLU A 99 10.07 11.67 4.78
N GLU A 100 11.08 11.95 3.94
CA GLU A 100 11.00 12.95 2.88
C GLU A 100 9.96 12.58 1.82
N LYS A 101 10.02 11.35 1.27
CA LYS A 101 9.18 10.98 0.13
C LYS A 101 7.72 10.80 0.51
N LEU A 102 7.41 10.21 1.67
CA LEU A 102 6.03 10.03 2.12
C LEU A 102 5.37 11.36 2.49
N GLN A 103 6.13 12.29 3.08
CA GLN A 103 5.68 13.66 3.29
C GLN A 103 5.38 14.37 1.96
N TYR A 104 6.29 14.26 0.98
CA TYR A 104 6.09 14.79 -0.36
C TYR A 104 4.83 14.22 -1.04
N LEU A 105 4.58 12.91 -0.87
CA LEU A 105 3.39 12.24 -1.39
C LEU A 105 2.10 12.64 -0.65
N GLY A 106 2.19 13.29 0.51
CA GLY A 106 1.06 13.81 1.28
C GLY A 106 0.47 12.80 2.28
N LEU A 107 1.25 11.81 2.71
CA LEU A 107 0.87 10.98 3.85
C LEU A 107 0.93 11.80 5.13
N ASN A 108 -0.02 11.55 6.04
CA ASN A 108 0.07 12.12 7.37
C ASN A 108 1.09 11.36 8.23
N GLU A 109 1.45 11.92 9.40
CA GLU A 109 2.48 11.36 10.27
C GLU A 109 2.18 9.90 10.70
N ARG A 110 0.92 9.57 10.95
CA ARG A 110 0.50 8.23 11.33
C ARG A 110 0.69 7.23 10.20
N GLU A 111 0.22 7.57 9.00
CA GLU A 111 0.33 6.73 7.81
C GLU A 111 1.80 6.52 7.42
N ALA A 112 2.61 7.57 7.50
CA ALA A 112 4.04 7.51 7.23
C ALA A 112 4.76 6.67 8.29
N ASN A 113 4.44 6.84 9.58
CA ASN A 113 5.01 6.04 10.67
C ASN A 113 4.68 4.55 10.52
N ASP A 114 3.43 4.21 10.20
CA ASP A 114 3.00 2.83 9.95
C ASP A 114 3.76 2.20 8.76
N PHE A 115 4.04 2.97 7.71
CA PHE A 115 4.82 2.55 6.55
C PHE A 115 6.30 2.33 6.91
N ILE A 116 6.94 3.34 7.49
CA ILE A 116 8.36 3.37 7.80
C ILE A 116 8.74 2.25 8.77
N THR A 117 8.00 2.09 9.84
CA THR A 117 8.27 1.08 10.87
C THR A 117 8.12 -0.36 10.36
N TYR A 118 7.37 -0.57 9.31
CA TYR A 118 7.24 -1.88 8.69
C TYR A 118 8.30 -2.14 7.62
N TRP A 119 8.62 -1.15 6.77
CA TRP A 119 9.46 -1.36 5.59
C TRP A 119 10.95 -1.12 5.85
N CYS A 120 11.34 -0.08 6.60
CA CYS A 120 12.74 0.24 6.81
C CYS A 120 13.55 -0.88 7.48
N PRO A 121 13.05 -1.60 8.49
CA PRO A 121 13.79 -2.73 9.07
C PRO A 121 14.15 -3.86 8.07
N LYS A 122 13.49 -3.90 6.92
CA LYS A 122 13.78 -4.86 5.85
C LYS A 122 14.87 -4.38 4.87
N MET A 123 15.23 -3.10 4.96
CA MET A 123 16.13 -2.42 4.02
C MET A 123 17.43 -1.93 4.68
N GLU A 124 17.36 -1.51 5.94
CA GLU A 124 18.42 -0.76 6.64
C GLU A 124 19.79 -1.47 6.70
N HIS A 125 19.80 -2.80 6.62
CA HIS A 125 21.03 -3.58 6.66
C HIS A 125 21.63 -3.87 5.28
N SER A 126 20.94 -3.50 4.18
CA SER A 126 21.46 -3.67 2.83
C SER A 126 22.43 -2.56 2.48
N LYS A 127 23.47 -2.86 1.67
CA LYS A 127 24.38 -1.82 1.17
C LYS A 127 23.66 -0.79 0.34
N TYR A 128 22.81 -1.26 -0.59
CA TYR A 128 21.97 -0.43 -1.44
C TYR A 128 20.59 -1.05 -1.58
N VAL A 129 19.62 -0.21 -1.89
CA VAL A 129 18.22 -0.61 -2.14
C VAL A 129 17.73 0.15 -3.37
N ALA A 130 17.28 -0.60 -4.39
CA ALA A 130 16.52 -0.02 -5.49
C ALA A 130 15.04 0.00 -5.12
N ILE A 131 14.38 1.13 -5.31
CA ILE A 131 12.99 1.39 -4.90
C ILE A 131 12.22 1.99 -6.07
N LYS A 132 11.03 1.44 -6.36
CA LYS A 132 10.08 2.00 -7.32
C LYS A 132 8.68 2.01 -6.73
N PHE A 133 7.94 3.10 -6.90
CA PHE A 133 6.51 3.15 -6.63
C PHE A 133 5.76 2.68 -7.88
N GLN A 134 4.98 1.63 -7.73
CA GLN A 134 4.17 1.05 -8.82
C GLN A 134 2.85 1.81 -8.95
N ASP A 135 2.30 1.80 -10.14
CA ASP A 135 1.06 2.52 -10.47
C ASP A 135 0.04 1.61 -11.17
N GLU A 136 -0.28 1.89 -12.42
CA GLU A 136 -1.31 1.21 -13.20
C GLU A 136 -1.16 -0.32 -13.23
N ASP A 137 0.07 -0.85 -13.17
CA ASP A 137 0.28 -2.30 -13.14
C ASP A 137 -0.25 -2.90 -11.84
N TYR A 138 -0.02 -2.23 -10.71
CA TYR A 138 -0.59 -2.64 -9.43
C TYR A 138 -2.12 -2.53 -9.42
N ASP A 139 -2.65 -1.42 -9.89
CA ASP A 139 -4.10 -1.19 -9.93
C ASP A 139 -4.84 -2.20 -10.80
N LYS A 140 -4.23 -2.61 -11.92
CA LYS A 140 -4.77 -3.65 -12.80
C LYS A 140 -4.77 -5.04 -12.15
N ARG A 141 -3.71 -5.37 -11.39
CA ARG A 141 -3.59 -6.68 -10.73
C ARG A 141 -4.50 -6.82 -9.52
N VAL A 142 -4.73 -5.72 -8.80
CA VAL A 142 -5.54 -5.69 -7.58
C VAL A 142 -6.54 -4.54 -7.65
N PRO A 143 -7.64 -4.69 -8.40
CA PRO A 143 -8.73 -3.71 -8.37
C PRO A 143 -9.27 -3.53 -6.96
N LEU A 144 -9.48 -2.26 -6.56
CA LEU A 144 -10.08 -1.85 -5.31
C LEU A 144 -11.40 -1.14 -5.61
N THR A 145 -12.49 -1.61 -5.00
CA THR A 145 -13.81 -0.97 -5.09
C THR A 145 -14.25 -0.53 -3.70
N VAL A 146 -14.70 0.72 -3.60
CA VAL A 146 -15.19 1.29 -2.35
C VAL A 146 -16.56 1.93 -2.61
N GLU A 147 -17.54 1.60 -1.76
CA GLU A 147 -18.91 2.10 -1.81
C GLU A 147 -19.33 2.68 -0.44
N PRO A 148 -19.86 3.91 -0.36
CA PRO A 148 -20.11 4.82 -1.48
C PRO A 148 -18.80 5.22 -2.17
N LYS A 149 -18.90 5.62 -3.44
CA LYS A 149 -17.73 6.03 -4.23
C LYS A 149 -16.99 7.17 -3.54
N PRO A 150 -15.70 7.03 -3.22
CA PRO A 150 -14.92 8.11 -2.64
C PRO A 150 -14.72 9.27 -3.62
N ASP A 151 -14.53 10.48 -3.10
CA ASP A 151 -14.14 11.64 -3.89
C ASP A 151 -12.71 11.46 -4.45
N SER A 152 -11.85 10.80 -3.67
CA SER A 152 -10.53 10.42 -4.16
C SER A 152 -10.01 9.14 -3.50
N ILE A 153 -9.27 8.34 -4.29
CA ILE A 153 -8.52 7.16 -3.84
C ILE A 153 -7.06 7.38 -4.22
N LYS A 154 -6.16 7.25 -3.25
CA LYS A 154 -4.73 7.24 -3.51
C LYS A 154 -4.16 5.88 -3.12
N ARG A 155 -3.44 5.27 -4.05
CA ARG A 155 -2.80 3.97 -3.85
C ARG A 155 -1.30 4.12 -4.06
N ILE A 156 -0.50 3.68 -3.08
CA ILE A 156 0.96 3.78 -3.07
C ILE A 156 1.51 2.38 -2.84
N PHE A 157 1.91 1.72 -3.91
CA PHE A 157 2.50 0.40 -3.82
C PHE A 157 3.98 0.47 -4.19
N MET A 158 4.85 0.18 -3.21
CA MET A 158 6.29 0.22 -3.38
C MET A 158 6.84 -1.17 -3.69
N THR A 159 7.71 -1.26 -4.68
CA THR A 159 8.57 -2.44 -4.84
C THR A 159 10.02 -2.07 -4.58
N PHE A 160 10.76 -2.98 -3.95
CA PHE A 160 12.17 -2.75 -3.68
C PHE A 160 13.00 -4.01 -3.90
N LYS A 161 14.27 -3.82 -4.22
CA LYS A 161 15.27 -4.88 -4.37
C LYS A 161 16.51 -4.53 -3.54
N LEU A 162 16.97 -5.49 -2.73
CA LEU A 162 18.23 -5.35 -1.99
C LEU A 162 19.41 -5.60 -2.93
N LEU A 163 20.47 -4.80 -2.80
CA LEU A 163 21.60 -4.82 -3.70
C LEU A 163 22.92 -4.80 -2.93
N ASP A 164 23.87 -5.59 -3.40
CA ASP A 164 25.24 -5.58 -2.87
C ASP A 164 26.09 -4.46 -3.47
N GLU A 165 25.74 -3.97 -4.67
CA GLU A 165 26.43 -2.92 -5.40
C GLU A 165 25.45 -1.83 -5.83
N GLN A 166 25.96 -0.61 -5.98
CA GLN A 166 25.17 0.49 -6.49
C GLN A 166 24.94 0.34 -7.99
N ILE A 167 23.67 0.43 -8.40
CA ILE A 167 23.30 0.49 -9.81
C ILE A 167 22.77 1.86 -10.17
N SER A 168 22.74 2.18 -11.46
CA SER A 168 22.13 3.40 -11.98
C SER A 168 20.83 3.05 -12.68
N ILE A 169 19.73 3.69 -12.29
CA ILE A 169 18.43 3.62 -12.95
C ILE A 169 17.90 5.05 -13.16
N PRO A 170 17.03 5.29 -14.16
CA PRO A 170 16.35 6.57 -14.32
C PRO A 170 15.58 6.98 -13.05
N ALA A 171 15.62 8.24 -12.70
CA ALA A 171 14.87 8.76 -11.55
C ALA A 171 13.37 8.75 -11.85
N GLN A 172 12.57 8.23 -10.91
CA GLN A 172 11.12 8.22 -11.03
C GLN A 172 10.52 9.59 -10.68
N ASN A 173 9.59 10.08 -11.52
CA ASN A 173 8.79 11.25 -11.21
C ASN A 173 7.62 10.86 -10.29
N LEU A 174 7.60 11.41 -9.07
CA LEU A 174 6.58 11.13 -8.06
C LEU A 174 5.37 12.08 -8.10
N GLU A 175 5.37 13.10 -8.96
CA GLU A 175 4.28 14.10 -8.98
C GLU A 175 2.89 13.47 -9.14
N LYS A 176 2.77 12.45 -10.00
CA LYS A 176 1.51 11.72 -10.22
C LYS A 176 0.98 10.96 -8.99
N TYR A 177 1.85 10.69 -8.00
CA TYR A 177 1.45 10.00 -6.76
C TYR A 177 1.09 10.95 -5.64
N LYS A 178 1.40 12.23 -5.79
CA LYS A 178 1.16 13.25 -4.77
C LYS A 178 -0.32 13.39 -4.44
N ILE A 179 -0.62 13.50 -3.16
CA ILE A 179 -1.96 13.85 -2.66
C ILE A 179 -2.00 15.37 -2.58
N GLU A 180 -2.73 16.00 -3.50
CA GLU A 180 -2.83 17.46 -3.53
C GLU A 180 -3.67 17.97 -2.36
N GLU A 181 -4.86 17.43 -2.20
CA GLU A 181 -5.79 17.81 -1.14
C GLU A 181 -6.72 16.64 -0.77
N ARG A 182 -6.97 16.48 0.53
CA ARG A 182 -7.91 15.48 1.05
C ARG A 182 -9.27 16.14 1.24
N LYS A 183 -10.13 16.05 0.23
CA LYS A 183 -11.50 16.60 0.25
C LYS A 183 -12.52 15.47 0.27
N GLY A 184 -13.65 15.72 0.97
CA GLY A 184 -14.75 14.78 1.01
C GLY A 184 -14.36 13.43 1.58
N PHE A 185 -14.88 12.36 0.96
CA PHE A 185 -14.48 10.98 1.29
C PHE A 185 -13.16 10.62 0.61
N PHE A 186 -12.11 10.52 1.40
CA PHE A 186 -10.77 10.14 0.96
C PHE A 186 -10.40 8.73 1.39
N VAL A 187 -9.79 7.96 0.49
CA VAL A 187 -9.25 6.63 0.76
C VAL A 187 -7.77 6.60 0.42
N LEU A 188 -6.95 6.12 1.34
CA LEU A 188 -5.55 5.83 1.10
C LEU A 188 -5.29 4.34 1.24
N GLU A 189 -4.61 3.76 0.27
CA GLU A 189 -3.98 2.45 0.42
C GLU A 189 -2.47 2.59 0.22
N TRP A 190 -1.70 1.95 1.09
CA TRP A 190 -0.29 1.73 0.82
C TRP A 190 0.13 0.30 1.14
N GLY A 191 1.12 -0.19 0.42
CA GLY A 191 1.71 -1.50 0.59
C GLY A 191 3.01 -1.61 -0.18
N GLY A 192 3.54 -2.82 -0.30
CA GLY A 192 4.74 -3.03 -1.09
C GLY A 192 5.10 -4.50 -1.27
N ALA A 193 6.19 -4.74 -1.99
CA ALA A 193 6.76 -6.07 -2.20
C ALA A 193 8.28 -5.98 -2.36
N GLN A 194 8.97 -7.00 -1.85
CA GLN A 194 10.39 -7.18 -2.11
C GLN A 194 10.54 -8.02 -3.39
N ALA A 195 11.16 -7.45 -4.43
CA ALA A 195 11.51 -8.18 -5.63
C ALA A 195 12.59 -9.24 -5.36
N CYS A 196 12.55 -10.34 -6.10
CA CYS A 196 13.56 -11.39 -5.97
C CYS A 196 14.95 -10.91 -6.41
N CYS A 197 15.97 -11.54 -5.84
CA CYS A 197 17.38 -11.31 -6.17
C CYS A 197 17.71 -11.80 -7.58
#